data_2d4e2b52b0763f7d833eb62a1854681a
#
_entry.id   2d4e2b52b0763f7d833eb62a1854681a
#
_cell.length_a   1.000
_cell.length_b   1.000
_cell.length_c   1.000
_cell.angle_alpha   90.00
_cell.angle_beta   90.00
_cell.angle_gamma   90.00
#
_symmetry.space_group_name_H-M   'P 1'
#
loop_
_entity.id
_entity.type
_entity.pdbx_description
1 polymer ?
#
loop_
_entity_poly.entity_id
_entity_poly.type
_entity_poly.pdbx_seq_one_letter_code
_entity_poly.pdbx_strand_id
1 'polypeptide(L)'
;MAGLVPQLTLFTPDYRRVAPINFFESLKLSLKWNGLSTLELVVSGDHSRLDALTKPGARLVVDYGGGQIFSGPVRKVHGVGPWRSSYVTITCEDDIRLLWRMLMWPVNYRPGLVGSEWRADRDYAHYSGAAESVAKKVLRDNAWRFPPDLFMNDDEKRGRFIKDFQARFHVFADKLLPILSWARMTVTVKQFEDVKLDRRGLVFDCVPAVTRTHVLTAESGSI
;
A
#
# COMPACT_ATOMS: atom_id res chain seq x y z
N MET A 1 -4.53 5.84 -31.34
CA MET A 1 -4.16 6.12 -29.95
C MET A 1 -3.32 4.96 -29.48
N ALA A 2 -2.06 5.17 -29.12
CA ALA A 2 -1.27 4.12 -28.48
C ALA A 2 -1.95 3.80 -27.16
N GLY A 3 -2.39 2.54 -26.97
CA GLY A 3 -3.03 2.11 -25.74
C GLY A 3 -2.06 2.29 -24.58
N LEU A 4 -2.55 2.83 -23.46
CA LEU A 4 -1.77 2.92 -22.24
C LEU A 4 -1.41 1.50 -21.80
N VAL A 5 -0.14 1.16 -21.84
CA VAL A 5 0.36 -0.16 -21.39
C VAL A 5 0.85 -0.01 -19.97
N PRO A 6 0.44 -0.90 -19.02
CA PRO A 6 0.98 -0.89 -17.67
C PRO A 6 2.49 -1.17 -17.70
N GLN A 7 3.23 -0.36 -16.96
CA GLN A 7 4.68 -0.54 -16.77
C GLN A 7 4.92 -1.28 -15.45
N LEU A 8 5.59 -2.42 -15.52
CA LEU A 8 5.93 -3.23 -14.37
C LEU A 8 7.41 -3.07 -14.04
N THR A 9 7.72 -2.73 -12.81
CA THR A 9 9.11 -2.54 -12.35
C THR A 9 9.39 -3.39 -11.12
N LEU A 10 10.53 -4.07 -11.15
CA LEU A 10 11.06 -4.86 -10.04
C LEU A 10 11.95 -4.00 -9.14
N PHE A 11 11.75 -4.14 -7.83
CA PHE A 11 12.55 -3.51 -6.78
C PHE A 11 13.09 -4.53 -5.79
N THR A 12 14.16 -4.16 -5.11
CA THR A 12 14.70 -4.92 -3.97
C THR A 12 13.82 -4.75 -2.73
N PRO A 13 14.03 -5.57 -1.66
CA PRO A 13 13.32 -5.40 -0.39
C PRO A 13 13.49 -4.02 0.25
N ASP A 14 14.63 -3.36 0.02
CA ASP A 14 14.97 -2.02 0.49
C ASP A 14 14.61 -0.91 -0.50
N TYR A 15 13.63 -1.16 -1.37
CA TYR A 15 13.01 -0.21 -2.29
C TYR A 15 13.91 0.32 -3.42
N ARG A 16 15.06 -0.31 -3.71
CA ARG A 16 15.91 0.08 -4.84
C ARG A 16 15.39 -0.50 -6.14
N ARG A 17 15.35 0.30 -7.16
CA ARG A 17 14.98 -0.14 -8.50
C ARG A 17 15.99 -1.14 -9.06
N VAL A 18 15.49 -2.27 -9.54
CA VAL A 18 16.33 -3.31 -10.18
C VAL A 18 16.23 -3.23 -11.70
N ALA A 19 15.02 -3.42 -12.25
CA ALA A 19 14.80 -3.42 -13.69
C ALA A 19 13.29 -3.31 -14.03
N PRO A 20 12.95 -2.83 -15.22
CA PRO A 20 11.62 -3.04 -15.77
C PRO A 20 11.43 -4.53 -16.11
N ILE A 21 10.19 -5.00 -16.00
CA ILE A 21 9.77 -6.35 -16.42
C ILE A 21 8.91 -6.18 -17.67
N ASN A 22 9.52 -6.40 -18.82
CA ASN A 22 8.87 -6.18 -20.12
C ASN A 22 8.30 -7.45 -20.74
N PHE A 23 8.75 -8.63 -20.27
CA PHE A 23 8.35 -9.92 -20.79
C PHE A 23 7.68 -10.74 -19.69
N PHE A 24 6.43 -11.06 -19.88
CA PHE A 24 5.62 -11.92 -19.00
C PHE A 24 4.50 -12.54 -19.81
N GLU A 25 4.02 -13.69 -19.36
CA GLU A 25 2.93 -14.42 -20.00
C GLU A 25 1.57 -13.82 -19.66
N SER A 26 1.38 -13.44 -18.39
CA SER A 26 0.19 -12.76 -17.94
C SER A 26 0.44 -11.85 -16.72
N LEU A 27 -0.35 -10.78 -16.65
CA LEU A 27 -0.41 -9.87 -15.51
C LEU A 27 -1.87 -9.67 -15.13
N LYS A 28 -2.24 -10.11 -13.93
CA LYS A 28 -3.57 -9.90 -13.38
C LYS A 28 -3.49 -9.00 -12.16
N LEU A 29 -4.19 -7.90 -12.20
CA LEU A 29 -4.24 -6.92 -11.14
C LEU A 29 -5.66 -6.78 -10.61
N SER A 30 -5.85 -7.03 -9.32
CA SER A 30 -7.12 -6.87 -8.62
C SER A 30 -7.03 -5.69 -7.67
N LEU A 31 -7.53 -4.53 -8.09
CA LEU A 31 -7.53 -3.31 -7.27
C LEU A 31 -8.77 -3.26 -6.40
N LYS A 32 -8.60 -2.92 -5.12
CA LYS A 32 -9.70 -2.78 -4.16
C LYS A 32 -9.67 -1.41 -3.50
N TRP A 33 -10.84 -0.80 -3.43
CA TRP A 33 -11.07 0.44 -2.70
C TRP A 33 -10.98 0.18 -1.18
N ASN A 34 -10.13 0.93 -0.47
CA ASN A 34 -9.90 0.74 0.97
C ASN A 34 -9.79 -0.74 1.38
N GLY A 35 -9.13 -1.54 0.54
CA GLY A 35 -8.99 -2.97 0.71
C GLY A 35 -7.66 -3.47 0.16
N LEU A 36 -7.34 -4.71 0.43
CA LEU A 36 -6.10 -5.32 0.00
C LEU A 36 -6.15 -5.67 -1.49
N SER A 37 -5.40 -4.94 -2.30
CA SER A 37 -5.20 -5.25 -3.72
C SER A 37 -4.17 -6.37 -3.89
N THR A 38 -4.27 -7.11 -4.99
CA THR A 38 -3.36 -8.21 -5.30
C THR A 38 -2.90 -8.14 -6.74
N LEU A 39 -1.67 -8.58 -6.97
CA LEU A 39 -1.09 -8.75 -8.29
C LEU A 39 -0.65 -10.19 -8.46
N GLU A 40 -0.98 -10.79 -9.60
CA GLU A 40 -0.50 -12.08 -10.04
C GLU A 40 0.25 -11.89 -11.36
N LEU A 41 1.51 -12.28 -11.37
CA LEU A 41 2.41 -12.23 -12.53
C LEU A 41 2.83 -13.64 -12.88
N VAL A 42 2.66 -14.02 -14.15
CA VAL A 42 3.17 -15.29 -14.68
C VAL A 42 4.32 -14.99 -15.63
N VAL A 43 5.46 -15.59 -15.36
CA VAL A 43 6.67 -15.50 -16.20
C VAL A 43 7.15 -16.89 -16.59
N SER A 44 7.93 -16.96 -17.67
CA SER A 44 8.60 -18.22 -18.06
C SER A 44 9.65 -18.62 -17.03
N GLY A 45 9.87 -19.94 -16.86
CA GLY A 45 10.88 -20.49 -15.96
C GLY A 45 12.33 -20.17 -16.38
N ASP A 46 12.55 -19.74 -17.61
CA ASP A 46 13.85 -19.26 -18.13
C ASP A 46 13.96 -17.72 -18.14
N HIS A 47 13.01 -17.03 -17.52
CA HIS A 47 12.99 -15.56 -17.48
C HIS A 47 14.29 -15.01 -16.86
N SER A 48 14.97 -14.11 -17.55
CA SER A 48 16.30 -13.58 -17.17
C SER A 48 16.36 -12.90 -15.79
N ARG A 49 15.24 -12.52 -15.23
CA ARG A 49 15.11 -11.88 -13.90
C ARG A 49 14.44 -12.78 -12.87
N LEU A 50 14.27 -14.08 -13.16
CA LEU A 50 13.56 -14.99 -12.27
C LEU A 50 14.14 -15.02 -10.86
N ASP A 51 15.46 -15.14 -10.73
CA ASP A 51 16.15 -15.16 -9.42
C ASP A 51 15.88 -13.90 -8.60
N ALA A 52 15.84 -12.74 -9.26
CA ALA A 52 15.56 -11.47 -8.59
C ALA A 52 14.08 -11.33 -8.23
N LEU A 53 13.17 -11.83 -9.08
CA LEU A 53 11.72 -11.84 -8.85
C LEU A 53 11.31 -12.77 -7.70
N THR A 54 12.02 -13.89 -7.55
CA THR A 54 11.71 -14.91 -6.53
C THR A 54 12.47 -14.69 -5.23
N LYS A 55 13.39 -13.72 -5.19
CA LYS A 55 14.13 -13.37 -3.98
C LYS A 55 13.17 -12.95 -2.86
N PRO A 56 13.34 -13.46 -1.61
CA PRO A 56 12.50 -13.05 -0.50
C PRO A 56 12.45 -11.53 -0.31
N GLY A 57 11.24 -10.99 -0.24
CA GLY A 57 11.02 -9.55 -0.09
C GLY A 57 11.17 -8.72 -1.36
N ALA A 58 11.46 -9.32 -2.52
CA ALA A 58 11.38 -8.62 -3.81
C ALA A 58 10.02 -7.93 -3.94
N ARG A 59 9.99 -6.80 -4.66
CA ARG A 59 8.81 -5.95 -4.73
C ARG A 59 8.46 -5.62 -6.18
N LEU A 60 7.18 -5.54 -6.48
CA LEU A 60 6.68 -5.13 -7.78
C LEU A 60 5.89 -3.83 -7.68
N VAL A 61 6.15 -2.94 -8.61
CA VAL A 61 5.42 -1.68 -8.79
C VAL A 61 4.80 -1.67 -10.17
N VAL A 62 3.54 -1.28 -10.25
CA VAL A 62 2.82 -1.09 -11.52
C VAL A 62 2.44 0.37 -11.67
N ASP A 63 2.91 0.97 -12.75
CA ASP A 63 2.56 2.30 -13.18
C ASP A 63 1.60 2.23 -14.39
N TYR A 64 0.55 3.03 -14.38
CA TYR A 64 -0.44 3.12 -15.46
C TYR A 64 -1.01 4.53 -15.54
N GLY A 65 -1.13 5.04 -16.76
CA GLY A 65 -1.69 6.39 -16.97
C GLY A 65 -0.90 7.52 -16.31
N GLY A 66 0.42 7.35 -16.16
CA GLY A 66 1.31 8.35 -15.55
C GLY A 66 1.33 8.32 -14.02
N GLY A 67 0.75 7.30 -13.38
CA GLY A 67 0.78 7.17 -11.94
C GLY A 67 0.92 5.73 -11.44
N GLN A 68 1.47 5.58 -10.24
CA GLN A 68 1.57 4.29 -9.57
C GLN A 68 0.17 3.84 -9.13
N ILE A 69 -0.26 2.68 -9.62
CA ILE A 69 -1.56 2.06 -9.29
C ILE A 69 -1.43 0.87 -8.33
N PHE A 70 -0.25 0.29 -8.21
CA PHE A 70 0.04 -0.81 -7.30
C PHE A 70 1.50 -0.77 -6.87
N SER A 71 1.76 -1.09 -5.61
CA SER A 71 3.08 -1.45 -5.12
C SER A 71 2.95 -2.50 -4.02
N GLY A 72 3.87 -3.48 -4.02
CA GLY A 72 3.82 -4.48 -2.97
C GLY A 72 4.90 -5.54 -3.07
N PRO A 73 5.21 -6.20 -1.94
CA PRO A 73 6.18 -7.28 -1.90
C PRO A 73 5.63 -8.58 -2.47
N VAL A 74 6.52 -9.37 -3.04
CA VAL A 74 6.26 -10.76 -3.41
C VAL A 74 5.93 -11.56 -2.14
N ARG A 75 4.81 -12.27 -2.17
CA ARG A 75 4.30 -13.08 -1.04
C ARG A 75 4.37 -14.56 -1.30
N LYS A 76 4.06 -14.96 -2.52
CA LYS A 76 4.08 -16.36 -2.93
C LYS A 76 4.74 -16.48 -4.27
N VAL A 77 5.48 -17.56 -4.41
CA VAL A 77 6.05 -18.00 -5.67
C VAL A 77 5.64 -19.45 -5.86
N HIS A 78 5.03 -19.75 -6.97
CA HIS A 78 4.61 -21.09 -7.33
C HIS A 78 5.11 -21.43 -8.72
N GLY A 79 5.91 -22.47 -8.84
CA GLY A 79 6.41 -22.98 -10.12
C GLY A 79 5.65 -24.23 -10.55
N VAL A 80 5.35 -24.34 -11.82
CA VAL A 80 4.67 -25.49 -12.41
C VAL A 80 5.55 -26.07 -13.52
N GLY A 81 6.01 -27.32 -13.35
CA GLY A 81 6.71 -28.11 -14.36
C GLY A 81 8.22 -28.14 -14.27
N PRO A 82 8.90 -28.89 -15.16
CA PRO A 82 10.37 -28.98 -15.21
C PRO A 82 11.00 -27.68 -15.70
N TRP A 83 12.12 -27.32 -15.10
CA TRP A 83 12.78 -26.02 -15.06
C TRP A 83 12.90 -25.21 -16.37
N ARG A 84 12.82 -25.77 -17.54
CA ARG A 84 13.01 -25.05 -18.81
C ARG A 84 11.76 -24.89 -19.69
N SER A 85 10.67 -25.51 -19.30
CA SER A 85 9.37 -25.38 -20.00
C SER A 85 8.23 -24.99 -19.06
N SER A 86 8.58 -24.50 -17.88
CA SER A 86 7.63 -24.21 -16.81
C SER A 86 7.35 -22.72 -16.68
N TYR A 87 6.14 -22.44 -16.21
CA TYR A 87 5.75 -21.11 -15.83
C TYR A 87 5.89 -20.94 -14.31
N VAL A 88 6.27 -19.75 -13.89
CA VAL A 88 6.34 -19.37 -12.48
C VAL A 88 5.32 -18.29 -12.22
N THR A 89 4.44 -18.55 -11.27
CA THR A 89 3.42 -17.61 -10.81
C THR A 89 3.91 -16.89 -9.57
N ILE A 90 3.94 -15.57 -9.62
CA ILE A 90 4.38 -14.68 -8.56
C ILE A 90 3.19 -13.87 -8.08
N THR A 91 2.86 -13.99 -6.79
CA THR A 91 1.76 -13.24 -6.19
C THR A 91 2.29 -12.17 -5.25
N CYS A 92 1.84 -10.93 -5.44
CA CYS A 92 2.13 -9.80 -4.58
C CYS A 92 0.86 -9.32 -3.88
N GLU A 93 1.04 -8.77 -2.68
CA GLU A 93 -0.01 -8.07 -1.95
C GLU A 93 0.38 -6.61 -1.80
N ASP A 94 -0.62 -5.72 -1.90
CA ASP A 94 -0.48 -4.28 -1.79
C ASP A 94 0.15 -3.84 -0.45
N ASP A 95 0.92 -2.80 -0.47
CA ASP A 95 1.55 -2.20 0.71
C ASP A 95 0.57 -1.67 1.76
N ILE A 96 -0.67 -1.38 1.37
CA ILE A 96 -1.75 -1.06 2.31
C ILE A 96 -1.94 -2.16 3.38
N ARG A 97 -1.47 -3.39 3.11
CA ARG A 97 -1.50 -4.51 4.07
C ARG A 97 -0.84 -4.17 5.40
N LEU A 98 0.13 -3.27 5.40
CA LEU A 98 0.78 -2.87 6.64
C LEU A 98 -0.23 -2.39 7.69
N LEU A 99 -1.35 -1.77 7.26
CA LEU A 99 -2.39 -1.25 8.16
C LEU A 99 -3.15 -2.35 8.91
N TRP A 100 -3.20 -3.58 8.36
CA TRP A 100 -3.76 -4.76 9.07
C TRP A 100 -2.80 -5.37 10.09
N ARG A 101 -1.53 -4.97 10.07
CA ARG A 101 -0.53 -5.44 11.03
C ARG A 101 -0.36 -4.50 12.22
N MET A 102 -1.14 -3.44 12.27
CA MET A 102 -0.99 -2.37 13.21
C MET A 102 -2.16 -2.29 14.15
N LEU A 103 -1.84 -2.24 15.44
CA LEU A 103 -2.81 -1.93 16.50
C LEU A 103 -2.71 -0.44 16.81
N MET A 104 -3.84 0.22 16.96
CA MET A 104 -3.92 1.58 17.46
C MET A 104 -3.75 1.56 18.99
N TRP A 105 -2.66 2.16 19.46
CA TRP A 105 -2.35 2.20 20.88
C TRP A 105 -3.02 3.41 21.55
N PRO A 106 -3.57 3.29 22.76
CA PRO A 106 -4.26 4.40 23.43
C PRO A 106 -3.32 5.42 24.08
N VAL A 107 -2.02 5.18 24.07
CA VAL A 107 -1.01 5.97 24.78
C VAL A 107 -0.07 6.66 23.79
N ASN A 108 0.31 7.88 24.11
CA ASN A 108 1.48 8.52 23.51
C ASN A 108 2.74 7.85 24.06
N TYR A 109 3.16 6.75 23.44
CA TYR A 109 4.41 6.11 23.79
C TYR A 109 5.59 7.01 23.43
N ARG A 110 6.47 7.23 24.40
CA ARG A 110 7.76 7.86 24.17
C ARG A 110 8.86 6.82 24.30
N PRO A 111 9.71 6.62 23.27
CA PRO A 111 10.88 5.75 23.40
C PRO A 111 11.73 6.18 24.58
N GLY A 112 12.12 5.23 25.43
CA GLY A 112 12.95 5.48 26.62
C GLY A 112 12.21 5.54 27.94
N LEU A 113 10.87 5.52 27.95
CA LEU A 113 10.11 5.38 29.18
C LEU A 113 10.12 3.93 29.67
N VAL A 114 10.37 3.71 30.95
CA VAL A 114 10.49 2.40 31.61
C VAL A 114 9.55 2.34 32.81
N GLY A 115 8.97 1.18 33.06
CA GLY A 115 8.21 0.91 34.28
C GLY A 115 6.78 1.46 34.27
N SER A 116 6.38 2.15 35.36
CA SER A 116 4.99 2.64 35.54
C SER A 116 4.58 3.75 34.58
N GLU A 117 5.53 4.37 33.89
CA GLU A 117 5.29 5.39 32.88
C GLU A 117 4.64 4.87 31.60
N TRP A 118 4.54 3.57 31.47
CA TRP A 118 3.81 2.86 30.44
C TRP A 118 2.30 2.94 30.58
N ARG A 119 1.80 3.37 31.71
CA ARG A 119 0.36 3.37 31.96
C ARG A 119 -0.31 4.33 31.01
N ALA A 120 -1.29 3.80 30.27
CA ALA A 120 -2.24 4.62 29.57
C ALA A 120 -2.88 5.56 30.60
N ASP A 121 -2.69 6.85 30.42
CA ASP A 121 -3.38 7.87 31.20
C ASP A 121 -4.89 7.86 30.89
N ARG A 122 -5.30 7.20 29.80
CA ARG A 122 -6.68 7.05 29.34
C ARG A 122 -6.91 5.67 28.76
N ASP A 123 -8.13 5.17 28.92
CA ASP A 123 -8.56 3.89 28.35
C ASP A 123 -8.62 3.91 26.82
N TYR A 124 -8.89 5.06 26.21
CA TYR A 124 -8.99 5.26 24.78
C TYR A 124 -8.20 6.49 24.33
N ALA A 125 -7.60 6.41 23.17
CA ALA A 125 -7.17 7.58 22.44
C ALA A 125 -8.38 8.18 21.69
N HIS A 126 -8.53 9.49 21.76
CA HIS A 126 -9.65 10.24 21.17
C HIS A 126 -9.14 11.17 20.07
N TYR A 127 -9.78 11.11 18.92
CA TYR A 127 -9.42 11.91 17.76
C TYR A 127 -10.64 12.58 17.16
N SER A 128 -10.51 13.87 16.85
CA SER A 128 -11.55 14.63 16.14
C SER A 128 -10.90 15.53 15.09
N GLY A 129 -11.58 15.72 13.98
CA GLY A 129 -11.10 16.53 12.87
C GLY A 129 -11.57 16.03 11.51
N ALA A 130 -11.02 16.60 10.44
CA ALA A 130 -11.22 16.09 9.10
C ALA A 130 -10.74 14.62 9.01
N ALA A 131 -11.35 13.83 8.16
CA ALA A 131 -11.07 12.39 8.07
C ALA A 131 -9.58 12.10 7.79
N GLU A 132 -8.95 12.88 6.92
CA GLU A 132 -7.52 12.82 6.67
C GLU A 132 -6.70 13.13 7.93
N SER A 133 -7.04 14.22 8.61
CA SER A 133 -6.34 14.64 9.84
C SER A 133 -6.42 13.58 10.92
N VAL A 134 -7.58 12.95 11.10
CA VAL A 134 -7.76 11.84 12.04
C VAL A 134 -6.88 10.66 11.66
N ALA A 135 -6.91 10.23 10.40
CA ALA A 135 -6.11 9.11 9.93
C ALA A 135 -4.60 9.36 10.10
N LYS A 136 -4.12 10.52 9.67
CA LYS A 136 -2.71 10.91 9.77
C LYS A 136 -2.26 11.09 11.23
N LYS A 137 -3.13 11.59 12.10
CA LYS A 137 -2.82 11.73 13.52
C LYS A 137 -2.73 10.37 14.21
N VAL A 138 -3.69 9.46 13.96
CA VAL A 138 -3.63 8.09 14.48
C VAL A 138 -2.35 7.41 14.04
N LEU A 139 -1.97 7.55 12.76
CA LEU A 139 -0.74 6.99 12.22
C LEU A 139 0.49 7.57 12.92
N ARG A 140 0.56 8.89 13.07
CA ARG A 140 1.67 9.60 13.70
C ARG A 140 1.87 9.21 15.16
N ASP A 141 0.78 9.11 15.91
CA ASP A 141 0.83 8.72 17.34
C ASP A 141 1.30 7.27 17.53
N ASN A 142 1.22 6.45 16.48
CA ASN A 142 1.70 5.08 16.46
C ASN A 142 2.97 4.89 15.61
N ALA A 143 3.59 5.96 15.10
CA ALA A 143 4.69 5.92 14.12
C ALA A 143 5.90 5.10 14.59
N TRP A 144 6.20 5.09 15.88
CA TRP A 144 7.30 4.30 16.46
C TRP A 144 7.17 2.78 16.27
N ARG A 145 5.99 2.30 15.88
CA ARG A 145 5.70 0.87 15.63
C ARG A 145 5.72 0.54 14.13
N PHE A 146 5.88 1.55 13.28
CA PHE A 146 5.94 1.38 11.84
C PHE A 146 7.37 1.12 11.37
N PRO A 147 7.54 0.54 10.19
CA PRO A 147 8.85 0.54 9.57
C PRO A 147 9.42 1.96 9.48
N PRO A 148 10.72 2.15 9.70
CA PRO A 148 11.34 3.48 9.66
C PRO A 148 11.20 4.16 8.30
N ASP A 149 10.93 3.39 7.25
CA ASP A 149 10.80 3.87 5.87
C ASP A 149 9.34 4.21 5.49
N LEU A 150 8.45 4.33 6.47
CA LEU A 150 7.09 4.81 6.24
C LEU A 150 7.02 6.32 6.47
N PHE A 151 6.79 7.04 5.40
CA PHE A 151 6.61 8.49 5.37
C PHE A 151 5.12 8.83 5.24
N MET A 152 4.80 10.09 5.43
CA MET A 152 3.44 10.59 5.37
C MET A 152 3.43 11.95 4.69
N ASN A 153 2.52 12.14 3.73
CA ASN A 153 2.28 13.45 3.13
C ASN A 153 1.67 14.43 4.14
N ASP A 154 1.80 15.70 3.87
CA ASP A 154 1.22 16.77 4.69
C ASP A 154 -0.30 16.61 4.83
N ASP A 155 -0.84 17.09 5.94
CA ASP A 155 -2.27 17.05 6.24
C ASP A 155 -2.98 18.25 5.59
N GLU A 156 -3.76 17.97 4.55
CA GLU A 156 -4.56 18.97 3.84
C GLU A 156 -5.96 19.15 4.42
N LYS A 157 -6.28 18.45 5.51
CA LYS A 157 -7.57 18.51 6.23
C LYS A 157 -8.78 18.14 5.35
N ARG A 158 -8.61 17.18 4.47
CA ARG A 158 -9.62 16.71 3.52
C ARG A 158 -10.63 15.76 4.18
N GLY A 159 -11.79 15.63 3.55
CA GLY A 159 -12.84 14.69 3.93
C GLY A 159 -13.81 15.23 4.98
N ARG A 160 -14.83 14.43 5.32
CA ARG A 160 -15.85 14.79 6.30
C ARG A 160 -15.25 14.87 7.71
N PHE A 161 -15.86 15.72 8.54
CA PHE A 161 -15.48 15.82 9.95
C PHE A 161 -15.88 14.56 10.71
N ILE A 162 -14.92 13.99 11.42
CA ILE A 162 -15.09 12.86 12.34
C ILE A 162 -15.10 13.42 13.76
N LYS A 163 -16.16 13.12 14.52
CA LYS A 163 -16.28 13.50 15.92
C LYS A 163 -16.00 12.29 16.79
N ASP A 164 -15.03 12.43 17.70
CA ASP A 164 -14.70 11.44 18.74
C ASP A 164 -14.43 10.03 18.21
N PHE A 165 -13.47 9.89 17.28
CA PHE A 165 -12.95 8.59 16.91
C PHE A 165 -12.15 8.02 18.08
N GLN A 166 -12.59 6.90 18.61
CA GLN A 166 -11.97 6.25 19.77
C GLN A 166 -11.14 5.05 19.32
N ALA A 167 -9.91 4.95 19.78
CA ALA A 167 -9.00 3.86 19.47
C ALA A 167 -8.39 3.23 20.72
N ARG A 168 -8.44 1.88 20.80
CA ARG A 168 -7.80 1.08 21.84
C ARG A 168 -7.53 -0.31 21.30
N PHE A 169 -6.28 -0.64 21.01
CA PHE A 169 -5.84 -1.95 20.50
C PHE A 169 -6.62 -2.50 19.29
N HIS A 170 -7.37 -1.64 18.60
CA HIS A 170 -8.03 -2.04 17.36
C HIS A 170 -7.01 -2.13 16.24
N VAL A 171 -7.22 -3.07 15.33
CA VAL A 171 -6.47 -3.11 14.07
C VAL A 171 -6.79 -1.83 13.28
N PHE A 172 -5.73 -1.13 12.83
CA PHE A 172 -5.85 0.16 12.17
C PHE A 172 -6.80 0.08 10.95
N ALA A 173 -6.56 -0.90 10.08
CA ALA A 173 -7.37 -1.06 8.88
C ALA A 173 -8.84 -1.34 9.20
N ASP A 174 -9.12 -2.25 10.11
CA ASP A 174 -10.49 -2.71 10.38
C ASP A 174 -11.37 -1.61 10.97
N LYS A 175 -10.79 -0.71 11.76
CA LYS A 175 -11.56 0.37 12.37
C LYS A 175 -11.57 1.66 11.57
N LEU A 176 -10.46 2.02 10.94
CA LEU A 176 -10.34 3.31 10.27
C LEU A 176 -10.83 3.30 8.82
N LEU A 177 -10.55 2.23 8.05
CA LEU A 177 -10.93 2.20 6.63
C LEU A 177 -12.45 2.32 6.39
N PRO A 178 -13.35 1.69 7.19
CA PRO A 178 -14.80 1.90 7.05
C PRO A 178 -15.20 3.36 7.25
N ILE A 179 -14.58 4.04 8.22
CA ILE A 179 -14.88 5.45 8.52
C ILE A 179 -14.35 6.36 7.40
N LEU A 180 -13.18 6.08 6.87
CA LEU A 180 -12.65 6.81 5.72
C LEU A 180 -13.54 6.61 4.48
N SER A 181 -14.03 5.39 4.26
CA SER A 181 -14.98 5.10 3.17
C SER A 181 -16.28 5.90 3.33
N TRP A 182 -16.83 5.96 4.54
CA TRP A 182 -17.97 6.83 4.84
C TRP A 182 -17.66 8.31 4.60
N ALA A 183 -16.47 8.76 4.92
CA ALA A 183 -16.00 10.12 4.68
C ALA A 183 -15.63 10.39 3.19
N ARG A 184 -15.84 9.42 2.29
CA ARG A 184 -15.45 9.45 0.88
C ARG A 184 -13.95 9.70 0.68
N MET A 185 -13.15 9.08 1.53
CA MET A 185 -11.70 9.11 1.47
C MET A 185 -11.15 7.71 1.19
N THR A 186 -10.03 7.63 0.52
CA THR A 186 -9.26 6.40 0.38
C THR A 186 -7.86 6.57 0.94
N VAL A 187 -7.33 5.47 1.44
CA VAL A 187 -5.92 5.38 1.81
C VAL A 187 -5.10 4.90 0.62
N THR A 188 -3.97 5.51 0.45
CA THR A 188 -2.92 5.02 -0.46
C THR A 188 -1.63 4.80 0.32
N VAL A 189 -0.96 3.69 0.02
CA VAL A 189 0.41 3.44 0.47
C VAL A 189 1.22 3.17 -0.79
N LYS A 190 2.06 4.12 -1.17
CA LYS A 190 2.82 4.06 -2.41
C LYS A 190 4.30 3.95 -2.14
N GLN A 191 4.99 3.15 -2.93
CA GLN A 191 6.43 3.09 -2.89
C GLN A 191 7.05 4.30 -3.61
N PHE A 192 8.15 4.81 -3.08
CA PHE A 192 8.94 5.83 -3.74
C PHE A 192 10.44 5.55 -3.59
N GLU A 193 11.20 6.11 -4.52
CA GLU A 193 12.65 6.20 -4.48
C GLU A 193 13.07 7.59 -4.97
N ASP A 194 13.69 8.37 -4.09
CA ASP A 194 14.33 9.64 -4.44
C ASP A 194 15.85 9.44 -4.42
N VAL A 195 16.40 9.23 -5.61
CA VAL A 195 17.83 8.98 -5.79
C VAL A 195 18.68 10.18 -5.39
N LYS A 196 18.15 11.41 -5.55
CA LYS A 196 18.91 12.65 -5.23
C LYS A 196 19.10 12.84 -3.74
N LEU A 197 18.09 12.49 -2.94
CA LEU A 197 18.13 12.61 -1.50
C LEU A 197 18.50 11.29 -0.80
N ASP A 198 18.82 10.23 -1.56
CA ASP A 198 19.01 8.85 -1.08
C ASP A 198 17.89 8.41 -0.11
N ARG A 199 16.66 8.80 -0.44
CA ARG A 199 15.46 8.46 0.35
C ARG A 199 14.58 7.53 -0.43
N ARG A 200 14.11 6.49 0.23
CA ARG A 200 13.23 5.47 -0.35
C ARG A 200 12.36 4.87 0.73
N GLY A 201 11.24 4.29 0.33
CA GLY A 201 10.31 3.69 1.26
C GLY A 201 8.87 3.74 0.78
N LEU A 202 7.96 3.85 1.73
CA LEU A 202 6.53 3.94 1.51
C LEU A 202 6.01 5.31 1.93
N VAL A 203 5.07 5.85 1.17
CA VAL A 203 4.34 7.07 1.52
C VAL A 203 2.88 6.73 1.78
N PHE A 204 2.43 7.01 2.98
CA PHE A 204 1.01 6.98 3.35
C PHE A 204 0.36 8.30 2.99
N ASP A 205 -0.82 8.23 2.36
CA ASP A 205 -1.68 9.38 2.16
C ASP A 205 -3.16 9.00 2.27
N CYS A 206 -4.00 9.99 2.56
CA CYS A 206 -5.45 9.89 2.47
C CYS A 206 -5.93 10.87 1.40
N VAL A 207 -6.54 10.36 0.35
CA VAL A 207 -7.00 11.17 -0.78
C VAL A 207 -8.52 11.05 -0.96
N PRO A 208 -9.19 12.09 -1.46
CA PRO A 208 -10.62 12.01 -1.76
C PRO A 208 -10.93 10.91 -2.77
N ALA A 209 -12.06 10.27 -2.58
CA ALA A 209 -12.63 9.37 -3.57
C ALA A 209 -12.96 10.14 -4.85
N VAL A 210 -12.36 9.76 -5.95
CA VAL A 210 -12.75 10.30 -7.26
C VAL A 210 -13.93 9.50 -7.78
N THR A 211 -15.11 10.09 -7.74
CA THR A 211 -16.28 9.52 -8.42
C THR A 211 -16.18 9.90 -9.89
N ARG A 212 -15.84 8.95 -10.75
CA ARG A 212 -15.93 9.11 -12.19
C ARG A 212 -17.24 8.49 -12.65
N THR A 213 -18.14 9.30 -13.18
CA THR A 213 -19.32 8.79 -13.88
C THR A 213 -18.88 8.48 -15.32
N HIS A 214 -18.71 7.22 -15.62
CA HIS A 214 -18.49 6.76 -17.00
C HIS A 214 -19.83 6.22 -17.52
N VAL A 215 -20.29 6.79 -18.63
CA VAL A 215 -21.32 6.14 -19.42
C VAL A 215 -20.62 5.09 -20.26
N LEU A 216 -20.84 3.83 -19.95
CA LEU A 216 -20.32 2.72 -20.76
C LEU A 216 -21.21 2.59 -21.99
N THR A 217 -20.64 2.82 -23.17
CA THR A 217 -21.31 2.61 -24.45
C THR A 217 -20.51 1.63 -25.27
N ALA A 218 -21.17 0.92 -26.18
CA ALA A 218 -20.50 0.01 -27.12
C ALA A 218 -19.44 0.74 -27.96
N GLU A 219 -19.67 2.01 -28.26
CA GLU A 219 -18.76 2.87 -29.01
C GLU A 219 -17.51 3.27 -28.22
N SER A 220 -17.55 3.25 -26.89
CA SER A 220 -16.40 3.53 -26.04
C SER A 220 -15.41 2.36 -25.95
N GLY A 221 -15.73 1.21 -26.49
CA GLY A 221 -14.93 -0.01 -26.38
C GLY A 221 -14.81 -0.53 -24.94
N SER A 222 -15.75 -0.17 -24.07
CA SER A 222 -15.75 -0.52 -22.65
C SER A 222 -16.55 -1.80 -22.36
N ILE A 223 -17.07 -2.47 -23.39
CA ILE A 223 -17.78 -3.75 -23.33
C ILE A 223 -17.08 -4.76 -24.23
#